data_ac23cf5121908c196651549a70507424
#
_entry.id   ac23cf5121908c196651549a70507424
#
_cell.length_a   1.000
_cell.length_b   1.000
_cell.length_c   1.000
_cell.angle_alpha   90.00
_cell.angle_beta   90.00
_cell.angle_gamma   90.00
#
_symmetry.space_group_name_H-M   'P 1'
#
loop_
_entity.id
_entity.type
_entity.pdbx_description
1 polymer ?
#
loop_
_entity_poly.entity_id
_entity_poly.type
_entity_poly.pdbx_seq_one_letter_code
_entity_poly.pdbx_strand_id
1 'polypeptide(L)'
;IIQLIETAYNTQIKGDENMNYKTLEERQTNVAEVVGTISKLPTVTHEIEGERFLDFEVEVERLSKAKDIIPVTISERSMGTKEFKLGDRVLLFGQYRSHNKNVDDRNKLILHFFAKDIEKTDEQDKNDVKLTGFICKPPVYRTTPFNREICDILLAVNRPNNHRSDYIPCILWGRNARFIADQSVGTKIETKGRIQSRIYTKKLEN
;
A
#
# COMPACT_ATOMS: atom_id res chain seq x y z
N ILE A 1 -6.15 10.02 -4.65
CA ILE A 1 -4.73 9.66 -4.39
C ILE A 1 -4.73 8.67 -3.25
N ILE A 2 -4.01 7.57 -3.44
CA ILE A 2 -3.81 6.54 -2.42
C ILE A 2 -2.35 6.62 -2.00
N GLN A 3 -2.07 6.58 -0.70
CA GLN A 3 -0.75 6.70 -0.12
C GLN A 3 -0.60 5.78 1.08
N LEU A 4 0.60 5.32 1.36
CA LEU A 4 0.93 4.72 2.64
C LEU A 4 1.20 5.84 3.66
N ILE A 5 0.50 5.81 4.78
CA ILE A 5 0.76 6.70 5.92
C ILE A 5 1.27 5.85 7.06
N GLU A 6 2.45 6.21 7.54
CA GLU A 6 3.02 5.59 8.73
C GLU A 6 2.17 5.88 9.96
N THR A 7 1.78 4.83 10.69
CA THR A 7 0.95 4.93 11.89
C THR A 7 1.74 4.87 13.18
N ALA A 8 3.03 5.25 13.14
CA ALA A 8 3.99 5.19 14.24
C ALA A 8 4.54 3.78 14.53
N TYR A 9 5.80 3.74 14.83
CA TYR A 9 6.73 2.78 15.39
C TYR A 9 7.69 2.09 14.40
N ASN A 10 8.93 2.52 14.53
CA ASN A 10 10.16 1.89 14.05
C ASN A 10 10.39 1.86 12.53
N THR A 11 10.69 3.02 11.96
CA THR A 11 11.58 3.06 10.82
C THR A 11 12.97 2.65 11.30
N GLN A 12 13.44 1.46 10.94
CA GLN A 12 14.78 0.99 11.28
C GLN A 12 15.66 0.98 10.03
N ILE A 13 16.84 1.57 10.14
CA ILE A 13 17.92 1.31 9.20
C ILE A 13 18.47 -0.06 9.57
N LYS A 14 18.31 -1.06 8.70
CA LYS A 14 18.99 -2.34 8.85
C LYS A 14 20.35 -2.21 8.16
N GLY A 15 21.40 -2.08 8.94
CA GLY A 15 22.76 -2.34 8.49
C GLY A 15 22.90 -3.81 8.05
N ASP A 16 23.73 -4.07 7.04
CA ASP A 16 24.09 -5.44 6.64
C ASP A 16 24.95 -6.08 7.74
N GLU A 17 24.30 -6.72 8.72
CA GLU A 17 24.97 -7.63 9.64
C GLU A 17 24.42 -9.05 9.47
N ASN A 18 25.32 -9.94 9.03
CA ASN A 18 25.30 -11.39 9.06
C ASN A 18 24.05 -12.13 8.55
N MET A 19 24.23 -12.75 7.37
CA MET A 19 23.39 -13.82 6.86
C MET A 19 23.38 -14.99 7.83
N ASN A 20 22.38 -15.07 8.70
CA ASN A 20 22.05 -16.30 9.40
C ASN A 20 20.53 -16.46 9.42
N TYR A 21 20.05 -17.48 8.69
CA TYR A 21 18.72 -18.10 8.70
C TYR A 21 17.54 -17.22 9.14
N LYS A 22 17.19 -16.23 8.31
CA LYS A 22 15.95 -15.48 8.46
C LYS A 22 14.77 -16.38 8.17
N THR A 23 13.77 -16.35 9.04
CA THR A 23 12.48 -17.02 8.82
C THR A 23 11.82 -16.54 7.53
N LEU A 24 10.92 -17.32 6.94
CA LEU A 24 10.22 -16.97 5.69
C LEU A 24 9.52 -15.60 5.76
N GLU A 25 9.06 -15.18 6.94
CA GLU A 25 8.44 -13.88 7.18
C GLU A 25 9.43 -12.71 7.04
N GLU A 26 10.70 -12.88 7.42
CA GLU A 26 11.73 -11.85 7.28
C GLU A 26 12.18 -11.62 5.83
N ARG A 27 11.86 -12.54 4.92
CA ARG A 27 12.15 -12.43 3.48
C ARG A 27 11.08 -11.64 2.72
N GLN A 28 9.92 -11.37 3.34
CA GLN A 28 8.85 -10.65 2.68
C GLN A 28 9.08 -9.14 2.80
N THR A 29 9.35 -8.51 1.66
CA THR A 29 9.57 -7.05 1.56
C THR A 29 8.27 -6.25 1.55
N ASN A 30 7.12 -6.91 1.37
CA ASN A 30 5.81 -6.29 1.20
C ASN A 30 4.74 -7.22 1.73
N VAL A 31 4.16 -6.86 2.87
CA VAL A 31 3.07 -7.60 3.52
C VAL A 31 1.97 -6.61 3.85
N ALA A 32 0.77 -6.92 3.45
CA ALA A 32 -0.39 -6.10 3.73
C ALA A 32 -1.57 -6.96 4.18
N GLU A 33 -2.28 -6.47 5.19
CA GLU A 33 -3.49 -7.07 5.74
C GLU A 33 -4.57 -6.01 5.89
N VAL A 34 -5.73 -6.27 5.34
CA VAL A 34 -6.86 -5.35 5.37
C VAL A 34 -8.12 -6.10 5.78
N VAL A 35 -8.84 -5.57 6.77
CA VAL A 35 -10.22 -5.96 7.09
C VAL A 35 -11.12 -4.77 6.79
N GLY A 36 -12.16 -5.00 6.01
CA GLY A 36 -13.10 -3.95 5.63
C GLY A 36 -14.36 -4.50 4.97
N THR A 37 -15.14 -3.62 4.39
CA THR A 37 -16.43 -3.93 3.78
C THR A 37 -16.35 -3.79 2.27
N ILE A 38 -16.84 -4.75 1.50
CA ILE A 38 -16.89 -4.67 0.04
C ILE A 38 -17.84 -3.53 -0.37
N SER A 39 -17.29 -2.49 -0.98
CA SER A 39 -18.02 -1.31 -1.47
C SER A 39 -18.27 -1.35 -2.98
N LYS A 40 -17.52 -2.18 -3.73
CA LYS A 40 -17.72 -2.47 -5.15
C LYS A 40 -17.44 -3.95 -5.40
N LEU A 41 -18.32 -4.62 -6.14
CA LEU A 41 -18.19 -6.05 -6.41
C LEU A 41 -17.01 -6.36 -7.33
N PRO A 42 -16.39 -7.56 -7.19
CA PRO A 42 -15.36 -8.04 -8.09
C PRO A 42 -15.86 -8.15 -9.53
N THR A 43 -15.10 -7.58 -10.45
CA THR A 43 -15.34 -7.66 -11.89
C THR A 43 -14.05 -8.03 -12.60
N VAL A 44 -14.11 -8.92 -13.58
CA VAL A 44 -12.94 -9.28 -14.40
C VAL A 44 -12.50 -8.05 -15.20
N THR A 45 -11.25 -7.67 -15.06
CA THR A 45 -10.71 -6.45 -15.69
C THR A 45 -9.60 -6.74 -16.69
N HIS A 46 -8.82 -7.80 -16.51
CA HIS A 46 -7.74 -8.17 -17.41
C HIS A 46 -7.35 -9.65 -17.23
N GLU A 47 -6.59 -10.15 -18.20
CA GLU A 47 -6.04 -11.49 -18.20
C GLU A 47 -4.54 -11.41 -18.50
N ILE A 48 -3.74 -12.20 -17.78
CA ILE A 48 -2.29 -12.32 -17.98
C ILE A 48 -1.95 -13.81 -18.02
N GLU A 49 -1.37 -14.27 -19.12
CA GLU A 49 -0.93 -15.67 -19.29
C GLU A 49 -2.03 -16.72 -18.98
N GLY A 50 -3.28 -16.42 -19.38
CA GLY A 50 -4.42 -17.30 -19.14
C GLY A 50 -5.01 -17.22 -17.73
N GLU A 51 -4.51 -16.38 -16.86
CA GLU A 51 -5.08 -16.11 -15.54
C GLU A 51 -5.87 -14.81 -15.54
N ARG A 52 -7.15 -14.88 -15.16
CA ARG A 52 -8.04 -13.71 -15.05
C ARG A 52 -7.86 -13.03 -13.71
N PHE A 53 -7.89 -11.69 -13.74
CA PHE A 53 -7.82 -10.85 -12.55
C PHE A 53 -9.11 -10.04 -12.41
N LEU A 54 -9.55 -9.94 -11.16
CA LEU A 54 -10.74 -9.19 -10.78
C LEU A 54 -10.34 -7.98 -9.95
N ASP A 55 -10.96 -6.84 -10.26
CA ASP A 55 -10.82 -5.62 -9.48
C ASP A 55 -12.11 -5.32 -8.72
N PHE A 56 -11.98 -4.89 -7.48
CA PHE A 56 -13.05 -4.48 -6.59
C PHE A 56 -12.58 -3.42 -5.60
N GLU A 57 -13.46 -2.94 -4.73
CA GLU A 57 -13.10 -1.94 -3.73
C GLU A 57 -13.55 -2.39 -2.34
N VAL A 58 -12.69 -2.14 -1.36
CA VAL A 58 -12.98 -2.37 0.05
C VAL A 58 -12.89 -1.05 0.80
N GLU A 59 -13.93 -0.75 1.57
CA GLU A 59 -14.01 0.38 2.46
C GLU A 59 -13.52 -0.01 3.85
N VAL A 60 -12.61 0.79 4.40
CA VAL A 60 -12.06 0.62 5.74
C VAL A 60 -12.29 1.89 6.55
N GLU A 61 -12.97 1.78 7.68
CA GLU A 61 -13.21 2.91 8.57
C GLU A 61 -12.02 3.16 9.49
N ARG A 62 -11.63 4.43 9.62
CA ARG A 62 -10.60 4.86 10.56
C ARG A 62 -11.21 5.12 11.94
N LEU A 63 -10.37 5.18 12.98
CA LEU A 63 -10.78 5.65 14.29
C LEU A 63 -11.43 7.06 14.29
N SER A 64 -11.05 7.89 13.31
CA SER A 64 -11.66 9.23 13.10
C SER A 64 -13.00 9.21 12.37
N LYS A 65 -13.58 8.04 12.09
CA LYS A 65 -14.80 7.85 11.30
C LYS A 65 -14.67 8.21 9.81
N ALA A 66 -13.50 8.67 9.37
CA ALA A 66 -13.21 8.82 7.95
C ALA A 66 -13.02 7.43 7.32
N LYS A 67 -13.39 7.29 6.04
CA LYS A 67 -13.33 6.04 5.31
C LYS A 67 -12.24 6.08 4.25
N ASP A 68 -11.48 4.99 4.16
CA ASP A 68 -10.54 4.76 3.08
C ASP A 68 -11.16 3.77 2.08
N ILE A 69 -11.17 4.13 0.81
CA ILE A 69 -11.54 3.23 -0.28
C ILE A 69 -10.26 2.65 -0.86
N ILE A 70 -10.09 1.35 -0.72
CA ILE A 70 -8.90 0.63 -1.16
C ILE A 70 -9.25 -0.17 -2.42
N PRO A 71 -8.65 0.16 -3.59
CA PRO A 71 -8.78 -0.66 -4.77
C PRO A 71 -8.00 -1.96 -4.57
N VAL A 72 -8.66 -3.07 -4.87
CA VAL A 72 -8.13 -4.43 -4.70
C VAL A 72 -8.13 -5.14 -6.04
N THR A 73 -7.03 -5.81 -6.34
CA THR A 73 -6.91 -6.75 -7.44
C THR A 73 -6.65 -8.15 -6.88
N ILE A 74 -7.39 -9.15 -7.34
CA ILE A 74 -7.20 -10.56 -6.97
C ILE A 74 -7.23 -11.44 -8.21
N SER A 75 -6.43 -12.53 -8.23
CA SER A 75 -6.57 -13.51 -9.27
C SER A 75 -7.83 -14.36 -9.06
N GLU A 76 -8.46 -14.81 -10.17
CA GLU A 76 -9.62 -15.69 -10.09
C GLU A 76 -9.30 -16.99 -9.34
N ARG A 77 -8.07 -17.49 -9.48
CA ARG A 77 -7.59 -18.67 -8.75
C ARG A 77 -7.55 -18.42 -7.24
N SER A 78 -7.05 -17.26 -6.80
CA SER A 78 -7.00 -16.91 -5.37
C SER A 78 -8.38 -16.63 -4.79
N MET A 79 -9.31 -16.11 -5.58
CA MET A 79 -10.71 -15.95 -5.18
C MET A 79 -11.42 -17.31 -5.05
N GLY A 80 -11.09 -18.26 -5.94
CA GLY A 80 -11.70 -19.59 -5.97
C GLY A 80 -13.20 -19.52 -6.26
N THR A 81 -13.97 -20.38 -5.58
CA THR A 81 -15.45 -20.46 -5.72
C THR A 81 -16.18 -19.58 -4.71
N LYS A 82 -15.47 -18.71 -3.99
CA LYS A 82 -16.07 -17.85 -2.98
C LYS A 82 -16.94 -16.77 -3.63
N GLU A 83 -18.17 -16.64 -3.18
CA GLU A 83 -19.09 -15.60 -3.63
C GLU A 83 -19.19 -14.48 -2.60
N PHE A 84 -19.13 -13.24 -3.08
CA PHE A 84 -19.20 -12.04 -2.26
C PHE A 84 -20.34 -11.14 -2.71
N LYS A 85 -20.90 -10.41 -1.72
CA LYS A 85 -21.97 -9.42 -1.92
C LYS A 85 -21.50 -8.05 -1.48
N LEU A 86 -22.14 -7.01 -1.98
CA LEU A 86 -21.96 -5.65 -1.42
C LEU A 86 -22.30 -5.67 0.07
N GLY A 87 -21.44 -5.07 0.87
CA GLY A 87 -21.60 -5.04 2.33
C GLY A 87 -20.99 -6.23 3.06
N ASP A 88 -20.51 -7.27 2.38
CA ASP A 88 -19.79 -8.37 3.04
C ASP A 88 -18.49 -7.83 3.65
N ARG A 89 -18.20 -8.25 4.87
CA ARG A 89 -16.93 -7.99 5.52
C ARG A 89 -15.92 -9.04 5.13
N VAL A 90 -14.72 -8.59 4.78
CA VAL A 90 -13.64 -9.44 4.29
C VAL A 90 -12.31 -9.13 4.95
N LEU A 91 -11.55 -10.19 5.19
CA LEU A 91 -10.15 -10.16 5.51
C LEU A 91 -9.35 -10.44 4.23
N LEU A 92 -8.43 -9.55 3.92
CA LEU A 92 -7.53 -9.63 2.77
C LEU A 92 -6.10 -9.78 3.25
N PHE A 93 -5.42 -10.77 2.71
CA PHE A 93 -3.96 -10.92 2.81
C PHE A 93 -3.33 -10.66 1.46
N GLY A 94 -2.23 -9.89 1.43
CA GLY A 94 -1.59 -9.60 0.16
C GLY A 94 -0.40 -8.64 0.24
N GLN A 95 -0.29 -7.83 -0.79
CA GLN A 95 0.79 -6.87 -1.00
C GLN A 95 0.23 -5.54 -1.49
N TYR A 96 0.85 -4.45 -1.09
CA TYR A 96 0.54 -3.14 -1.64
C TYR A 96 1.44 -2.87 -2.84
N ARG A 97 0.86 -2.81 -4.03
CA ARG A 97 1.59 -2.77 -5.31
C ARG A 97 1.34 -1.50 -6.10
N SER A 98 2.22 -1.25 -7.04
CA SER A 98 2.11 -0.14 -7.97
C SER A 98 2.30 -0.59 -9.42
N HIS A 99 1.66 0.12 -10.35
CA HIS A 99 1.94 0.03 -11.77
C HIS A 99 1.75 1.39 -12.44
N ASN A 100 2.41 1.60 -13.56
CA ASN A 100 2.19 2.78 -14.38
C ASN A 100 1.08 2.52 -15.39
N LYS A 101 0.15 3.47 -15.48
CA LYS A 101 -0.92 3.47 -16.50
C LYS A 101 -0.81 4.76 -17.30
N ASN A 102 -0.86 4.65 -18.63
CA ASN A 102 -0.98 5.83 -19.48
C ASN A 102 -2.45 6.29 -19.45
N VAL A 103 -2.65 7.52 -19.01
CA VAL A 103 -3.96 8.19 -18.96
C VAL A 103 -3.76 9.58 -19.57
N ASP A 104 -4.44 9.87 -20.66
CA ASP A 104 -4.34 11.17 -21.37
C ASP A 104 -2.89 11.56 -21.68
N ASP A 105 -2.13 10.64 -22.31
CA ASP A 105 -0.71 10.77 -22.66
C ASP A 105 0.24 11.07 -21.49
N ARG A 106 -0.21 10.83 -20.27
CA ARG A 106 0.60 10.97 -19.05
C ARG A 106 0.72 9.63 -18.32
N ASN A 107 1.93 9.27 -17.96
CA ASN A 107 2.17 8.12 -17.10
C ASN A 107 1.70 8.45 -15.68
N LYS A 108 0.68 7.73 -15.22
CA LYS A 108 0.12 7.87 -13.88
C LYS A 108 0.47 6.65 -13.05
N LEU A 109 1.06 6.87 -11.88
CA LEU A 109 1.30 5.80 -10.91
C LEU A 109 -0.03 5.39 -10.26
N ILE A 110 -0.40 4.15 -10.44
CA ILE A 110 -1.60 3.54 -9.84
C ILE A 110 -1.14 2.62 -8.71
N LEU A 111 -1.80 2.76 -7.57
CA LEU A 111 -1.56 1.95 -6.38
C LEU A 111 -2.79 1.11 -6.08
N HIS A 112 -2.59 -0.14 -5.72
CA HIS A 112 -3.67 -1.07 -5.39
C HIS A 112 -3.20 -2.13 -4.40
N PHE A 113 -4.13 -2.71 -3.68
CA PHE A 113 -3.92 -3.89 -2.87
C PHE A 113 -3.99 -5.14 -3.77
N PHE A 114 -2.90 -5.87 -3.89
CA PHE A 114 -2.87 -7.14 -4.60
C PHE A 114 -3.14 -8.28 -3.62
N ALA A 115 -4.39 -8.75 -3.58
CA ALA A 115 -4.80 -9.81 -2.69
C ALA A 115 -4.26 -11.17 -3.16
N LYS A 116 -3.67 -11.90 -2.23
CA LYS A 116 -3.27 -13.31 -2.39
C LYS A 116 -4.31 -14.25 -1.84
N ASP A 117 -5.09 -13.76 -0.87
CA ASP A 117 -6.20 -14.48 -0.26
C ASP A 117 -7.29 -13.51 0.19
N ILE A 118 -8.52 -14.00 0.25
CA ILE A 118 -9.71 -13.28 0.70
C ILE A 118 -10.63 -14.22 1.47
N GLU A 119 -11.09 -13.81 2.65
CA GLU A 119 -12.02 -14.56 3.48
C GLU A 119 -13.11 -13.66 4.04
N LYS A 120 -14.32 -14.22 4.26
CA LYS A 120 -15.35 -13.52 5.05
C LYS A 120 -14.97 -13.54 6.51
N THR A 121 -15.22 -12.41 7.19
CA THR A 121 -14.86 -12.26 8.60
C THR A 121 -15.85 -11.36 9.33
N ASP A 122 -15.89 -11.47 10.66
CA ASP A 122 -16.61 -10.56 11.55
C ASP A 122 -15.64 -9.64 12.33
N GLU A 123 -14.36 -9.66 12.00
CA GLU A 123 -13.33 -8.84 12.64
C GLU A 123 -13.58 -7.34 12.42
N GLN A 124 -13.03 -6.52 13.32
CA GLN A 124 -13.05 -5.07 13.18
C GLN A 124 -12.15 -4.60 12.04
N ASP A 125 -12.40 -3.39 11.54
CA ASP A 125 -11.62 -2.78 10.48
C ASP A 125 -10.14 -2.74 10.82
N LYS A 126 -9.31 -3.21 9.87
CA LYS A 126 -7.87 -3.27 9.96
C LYS A 126 -7.23 -2.79 8.66
N ASN A 127 -6.10 -2.11 8.78
CA ASN A 127 -5.39 -1.60 7.62
C ASN A 127 -3.90 -1.49 7.96
N ASP A 128 -3.21 -2.61 7.79
CA ASP A 128 -1.81 -2.76 8.16
C ASP A 128 -0.97 -3.10 6.94
N VAL A 129 0.10 -2.32 6.74
CA VAL A 129 1.07 -2.55 5.68
C VAL A 129 2.47 -2.46 6.25
N LYS A 130 3.28 -3.47 5.97
CA LYS A 130 4.72 -3.50 6.25
C LYS A 130 5.49 -3.55 4.94
N LEU A 131 6.40 -2.59 4.75
CA LEU A 131 7.25 -2.51 3.58
C LEU A 131 8.72 -2.46 3.98
N THR A 132 9.55 -3.17 3.23
CA THR A 132 11.01 -3.03 3.26
C THR A 132 11.47 -2.68 1.86
N GLY A 133 12.17 -1.56 1.70
CA GLY A 133 12.59 -1.08 0.39
C GLY A 133 13.68 -0.03 0.49
N PHE A 134 13.95 0.64 -0.64
CA PHE A 134 15.00 1.63 -0.76
C PHE A 134 14.39 3.00 -1.09
N ILE A 135 14.88 4.05 -0.48
CA ILE A 135 14.53 5.43 -0.84
C ILE A 135 15.04 5.68 -2.25
N CYS A 136 14.16 6.00 -3.20
CA CYS A 136 14.55 6.16 -4.59
C CYS A 136 14.48 7.60 -5.11
N LYS A 137 14.05 8.55 -4.28
CA LYS A 137 14.11 10.00 -4.52
C LYS A 137 14.49 10.71 -3.23
N PRO A 138 15.12 11.90 -3.29
CA PRO A 138 15.40 12.68 -2.10
C PRO A 138 14.13 12.88 -1.27
N PRO A 139 14.16 12.64 0.04
CA PRO A 139 13.05 12.92 0.95
C PRO A 139 12.64 14.39 0.89
N VAL A 140 11.33 14.67 0.95
CA VAL A 140 10.79 16.03 0.95
C VAL A 140 10.15 16.31 2.30
N TYR A 141 10.91 16.97 3.17
CA TYR A 141 10.41 17.40 4.47
C TYR A 141 9.60 18.68 4.35
N ARG A 142 8.48 18.75 5.05
CA ARG A 142 7.62 19.94 5.10
C ARG A 142 6.77 19.99 6.37
N THR A 143 6.29 21.16 6.71
CA THR A 143 5.34 21.38 7.81
C THR A 143 3.95 21.64 7.22
N THR A 144 2.94 20.98 7.76
CA THR A 144 1.55 21.21 7.36
C THR A 144 1.02 22.54 7.94
N PRO A 145 -0.09 23.11 7.41
CA PRO A 145 -0.72 24.31 7.97
C PRO A 145 -1.08 24.19 9.46
N PHE A 146 -1.25 22.97 9.98
CA PHE A 146 -1.48 22.70 11.41
C PHE A 146 -0.21 22.46 12.22
N ASN A 147 0.94 22.90 11.71
CA ASN A 147 2.25 22.79 12.34
C ASN A 147 2.66 21.33 12.63
N ARG A 148 2.26 20.39 11.80
CA ARG A 148 2.67 18.98 11.87
C ARG A 148 3.80 18.72 10.88
N GLU A 149 4.87 18.16 11.36
CA GLU A 149 6.02 17.77 10.54
C GLU A 149 5.71 16.50 9.76
N ILE A 150 5.96 16.54 8.47
CA ILE A 150 5.81 15.37 7.58
C ILE A 150 6.98 15.29 6.62
N CYS A 151 7.27 14.08 6.17
CA CYS A 151 8.25 13.84 5.11
C CYS A 151 7.65 12.89 4.07
N ASP A 152 7.65 13.34 2.83
CA ASP A 152 7.23 12.54 1.68
C ASP A 152 8.44 11.80 1.11
N ILE A 153 8.33 10.49 0.95
CA ILE A 153 9.33 9.65 0.29
C ILE A 153 8.70 8.79 -0.79
N LEU A 154 9.52 8.37 -1.74
CA LEU A 154 9.17 7.32 -2.69
C LEU A 154 10.03 6.09 -2.39
N LEU A 155 9.39 4.99 -2.02
CA LEU A 155 10.05 3.74 -1.65
C LEU A 155 10.01 2.77 -2.83
N ALA A 156 11.17 2.26 -3.24
CA ALA A 156 11.29 1.16 -4.18
C ALA A 156 11.30 -0.17 -3.41
N VAL A 157 10.25 -0.95 -3.55
CA VAL A 157 10.05 -2.25 -2.89
C VAL A 157 10.23 -3.35 -3.92
N ASN A 158 11.28 -4.16 -3.79
CA ASN A 158 11.59 -5.22 -4.73
C ASN A 158 10.60 -6.36 -4.61
N ARG A 159 10.11 -6.85 -5.77
CA ARG A 159 9.31 -8.08 -5.84
C ARG A 159 10.25 -9.29 -5.87
N PRO A 160 10.02 -10.31 -5.05
CA PRO A 160 10.96 -11.43 -4.92
C PRO A 160 11.19 -12.22 -6.23
N ASN A 161 10.18 -12.28 -7.11
CA ASN A 161 10.14 -13.29 -8.18
C ASN A 161 10.33 -12.79 -9.62
N ASN A 162 10.44 -11.47 -9.86
CA ASN A 162 10.44 -10.98 -11.25
C ASN A 162 11.33 -9.77 -11.53
N HIS A 163 12.31 -9.48 -10.69
CA HIS A 163 13.23 -8.33 -10.82
C HIS A 163 12.55 -6.96 -11.03
N ARG A 164 11.29 -6.84 -10.64
CA ARG A 164 10.54 -5.58 -10.71
C ARG A 164 10.41 -4.99 -9.32
N SER A 165 10.24 -3.69 -9.26
CA SER A 165 9.99 -2.96 -8.01
C SER A 165 8.64 -2.28 -8.06
N ASP A 166 7.98 -2.23 -6.92
CA ASP A 166 6.85 -1.35 -6.66
C ASP A 166 7.36 -0.02 -6.16
N TYR A 167 6.88 1.08 -6.72
CA TYR A 167 7.21 2.43 -6.29
C TYR A 167 6.06 2.96 -5.44
N ILE A 168 6.27 3.04 -4.14
CA ILE A 168 5.20 3.34 -3.18
C ILE A 168 5.48 4.69 -2.51
N PRO A 169 4.65 5.73 -2.77
CA PRO A 169 4.70 6.98 -2.03
C PRO A 169 4.32 6.75 -0.58
N CYS A 170 5.17 7.20 0.35
CA CYS A 170 4.93 7.11 1.78
C CYS A 170 5.01 8.49 2.41
N ILE A 171 4.15 8.75 3.40
CA ILE A 171 4.18 9.95 4.23
C ILE A 171 4.50 9.54 5.65
N LEU A 172 5.61 10.04 6.16
CA LEU A 172 6.06 9.85 7.53
C LEU A 172 5.74 11.09 8.37
N TRP A 173 5.49 10.90 9.68
CA TRP A 173 5.04 11.97 10.56
C TRP A 173 5.98 12.20 11.75
N GLY A 174 6.06 13.44 12.20
CA GLY A 174 6.72 13.84 13.44
C GLY A 174 8.17 13.37 13.51
N ARG A 175 8.54 12.62 14.55
CA ARG A 175 9.91 12.13 14.75
C ARG A 175 10.44 11.31 13.58
N ASN A 176 9.59 10.46 12.98
CA ASN A 176 10.00 9.67 11.82
C ASN A 176 10.19 10.53 10.57
N ALA A 177 9.41 11.60 10.41
CA ALA A 177 9.63 12.58 9.34
C ALA A 177 10.99 13.26 9.46
N ARG A 178 11.38 13.70 10.66
CA ARG A 178 12.72 14.28 10.92
C ARG A 178 13.83 13.28 10.63
N PHE A 179 13.70 12.05 11.15
CA PHE A 179 14.70 11.01 10.96
C PHE A 179 14.91 10.67 9.47
N ILE A 180 13.82 10.53 8.70
CA ILE A 180 13.92 10.14 7.29
C ILE A 180 14.37 11.30 6.39
N ALA A 181 14.15 12.55 6.81
CA ALA A 181 14.57 13.74 6.06
C ALA A 181 16.09 13.79 5.83
N ASP A 182 16.86 13.25 6.77
CA ASP A 182 18.33 13.23 6.70
C ASP A 182 18.88 12.00 5.97
N GLN A 183 18.02 11.12 5.45
CA GLN A 183 18.45 9.91 4.76
C GLN A 183 18.72 10.16 3.28
N SER A 184 19.72 9.46 2.76
CA SER A 184 20.10 9.53 1.35
C SER A 184 19.28 8.59 0.48
N VAL A 185 19.21 8.91 -0.82
CA VAL A 185 18.74 7.97 -1.84
C VAL A 185 19.59 6.69 -1.80
N GLY A 186 18.95 5.53 -1.89
CA GLY A 186 19.59 4.22 -1.75
C GLY A 186 19.57 3.65 -0.33
N THR A 187 19.18 4.45 0.68
CA THR A 187 19.03 3.95 2.06
C THR A 187 17.90 2.92 2.11
N LYS A 188 18.21 1.74 2.68
CA LYS A 188 17.23 0.69 2.93
C LYS A 188 16.48 0.97 4.23
N ILE A 189 15.16 1.00 4.17
CA ILE A 189 14.30 1.21 5.33
C ILE A 189 13.22 0.13 5.42
N GLU A 190 12.78 -0.12 6.65
CA GLU A 190 11.56 -0.85 6.94
C GLU A 190 10.54 0.12 7.52
N THR A 191 9.32 0.13 7.00
CA THR A 191 8.24 0.97 7.50
C THR A 191 6.95 0.18 7.67
N LYS A 192 6.19 0.58 8.69
CA LYS A 192 4.83 0.08 8.92
C LYS A 192 3.85 1.24 8.86
N GLY A 193 2.70 0.99 8.29
CA GLY A 193 1.71 2.03 8.15
C GLY A 193 0.38 1.49 7.66
N ARG A 194 -0.44 2.38 7.15
CA ARG A 194 -1.75 2.07 6.57
C ARG A 194 -1.91 2.69 5.20
N ILE A 195 -2.74 2.08 4.37
CA ILE A 195 -3.17 2.67 3.10
C ILE A 195 -4.18 3.78 3.41
N GLN A 196 -3.95 4.95 2.85
CA GLN A 196 -4.89 6.06 2.96
C GLN A 196 -5.35 6.53 1.59
N SER A 197 -6.65 6.59 1.39
CA SER A 197 -7.25 7.20 0.20
C SER A 197 -7.63 8.67 0.45
N ARG A 198 -7.48 9.51 -0.58
CA ARG A 198 -7.95 10.90 -0.56
C ARG A 198 -8.56 11.25 -1.91
N ILE A 199 -9.73 11.85 -1.88
CA ILE A 199 -10.37 12.43 -3.05
C ILE A 199 -9.94 13.89 -3.13
N TYR A 200 -9.35 14.29 -4.25
CA TYR A 200 -9.04 15.69 -4.56
C TYR A 200 -10.00 16.19 -5.62
N THR A 201 -10.77 17.19 -5.30
CA THR A 201 -11.54 17.94 -6.29
C THR A 201 -10.65 19.04 -6.86
N LYS A 202 -10.25 18.92 -8.12
CA LYS A 202 -9.52 19.97 -8.80
C LYS A 202 -10.53 21.06 -9.18
N LYS A 203 -10.46 22.24 -8.57
CA LYS A 203 -11.16 23.41 -9.09
C LYS A 203 -10.48 23.78 -10.39
N LEU A 204 -11.18 23.63 -11.50
CA LEU A 204 -10.79 24.26 -12.76
C LEU A 204 -11.12 25.74 -12.60
N GLU A 205 -10.11 26.57 -12.52
CA GLU A 205 -10.30 28.03 -12.72
C GLU A 205 -10.65 28.21 -14.18
N ASN A 206 -11.84 28.74 -14.43
CA ASN A 206 -12.29 29.19 -15.76
C ASN A 206 -11.57 30.49 -16.13
#